data_ca42af9aa90cd964b7c625fa5df95c6e
#
_entry.id   ca42af9aa90cd964b7c625fa5df95c6e
#
_cell.length_a   1.000
_cell.length_b   1.000
_cell.length_c   1.000
_cell.angle_alpha   90.00
_cell.angle_beta   90.00
_cell.angle_gamma   90.00
#
_symmetry.space_group_name_H-M   'P 1'
#
loop_
_entity.id
_entity.type
_entity.pdbx_description
1 polymer ?
#
loop_
_entity_poly.entity_id
_entity_poly.type
_entity_poly.pdbx_seq_one_letter_code
_entity_poly.pdbx_strand_id
1 'polypeptide(L)'
;MRRLLVLPLALAAVLAPAPVGAEIAGLGGAEGAVSLQADKLDIDILAGEATLTGKVVLSKGDLVVSCPRIDLRFDQTPHLTWARGSGGVTADVRGVHAEAPSVEVDLVKQVLDLRGGVKLTRGTSWLTADSARIDIPTAKVSLVQVKGSIPAKGP
;
A
#
# COMPACT_ATOMS: atom_id res chain seq x y z
N MET A 1 -65.19 16.03 -26.33
CA MET A 1 -63.85 16.34 -26.84
C MET A 1 -62.86 16.34 -25.66
N ARG A 2 -62.18 15.26 -25.48
CA ARG A 2 -61.19 15.14 -24.38
C ARG A 2 -59.79 15.34 -24.96
N ARG A 3 -59.14 16.45 -24.58
CA ARG A 3 -57.73 16.67 -24.89
C ARG A 3 -56.87 16.00 -23.80
N LEU A 4 -56.21 14.93 -24.18
CA LEU A 4 -55.17 14.30 -23.36
C LEU A 4 -53.91 15.15 -23.43
N LEU A 5 -53.52 15.74 -22.31
CA LEU A 5 -52.24 16.41 -22.14
C LEU A 5 -51.20 15.34 -21.81
N VAL A 6 -50.32 15.08 -22.74
CA VAL A 6 -49.17 14.21 -22.52
C VAL A 6 -48.04 15.08 -22.00
N LEU A 7 -47.66 14.86 -20.73
CA LEU A 7 -46.49 15.49 -20.10
C LEU A 7 -45.24 14.65 -20.45
N PRO A 8 -44.19 15.24 -21.03
CA PRO A 8 -42.93 14.53 -21.17
C PRO A 8 -42.20 14.51 -19.85
N LEU A 9 -41.94 13.30 -19.35
CA LEU A 9 -41.07 13.02 -18.20
C LEU A 9 -39.62 13.24 -18.63
N ALA A 10 -39.02 14.36 -18.23
CA ALA A 10 -37.63 14.64 -18.44
C ALA A 10 -36.81 13.76 -17.46
N LEU A 11 -36.20 12.72 -18.00
CA LEU A 11 -35.24 11.87 -17.28
C LEU A 11 -33.90 12.62 -17.17
N ALA A 12 -33.67 13.31 -16.05
CA ALA A 12 -32.38 13.90 -15.75
C ALA A 12 -31.41 12.77 -15.34
N ALA A 13 -30.56 12.36 -16.27
CA ALA A 13 -29.42 11.49 -15.98
C ALA A 13 -28.38 12.27 -15.17
N VAL A 14 -28.32 12.02 -13.87
CA VAL A 14 -27.24 12.51 -13.01
C VAL A 14 -26.02 11.68 -13.34
N LEU A 15 -25.09 12.24 -14.14
CA LEU A 15 -23.75 11.69 -14.27
C LEU A 15 -23.01 11.95 -12.95
N ALA A 16 -22.96 10.95 -12.08
CA ALA A 16 -22.03 10.94 -10.97
C ALA A 16 -20.61 10.72 -11.51
N PRO A 17 -19.62 11.54 -11.13
CA PRO A 17 -18.23 11.26 -11.48
C PRO A 17 -17.83 9.97 -10.77
N ALA A 18 -17.56 8.91 -11.54
CA ALA A 18 -16.98 7.69 -11.01
C ALA A 18 -15.57 8.00 -10.47
N PRO A 19 -15.19 7.51 -9.28
CA PRO A 19 -13.80 7.60 -8.85
C PRO A 19 -12.96 6.80 -9.83
N VAL A 20 -12.01 7.48 -10.46
CA VAL A 20 -11.03 6.83 -11.33
C VAL A 20 -10.04 6.11 -10.42
N GLY A 21 -10.43 4.95 -9.92
CA GLY A 21 -9.51 3.96 -9.40
C GLY A 21 -8.88 3.28 -10.61
N ALA A 22 -7.63 3.58 -10.91
CA ALA A 22 -6.88 2.83 -11.89
C ALA A 22 -6.58 1.45 -11.31
N GLU A 23 -7.51 0.51 -11.46
CA GLU A 23 -7.20 -0.91 -11.33
C GLU A 23 -6.35 -1.29 -12.55
N ILE A 24 -5.08 -1.56 -12.32
CA ILE A 24 -4.23 -2.23 -13.32
C ILE A 24 -4.73 -3.68 -13.37
N ALA A 25 -5.71 -3.94 -14.22
CA ALA A 25 -6.19 -5.28 -14.48
C ALA A 25 -5.07 -6.10 -15.10
N GLY A 26 -4.58 -7.14 -14.40
CA GLY A 26 -3.59 -8.08 -14.90
C GLY A 26 -2.48 -8.48 -13.94
N LEU A 27 -2.40 -7.92 -12.75
CA LEU A 27 -1.37 -8.26 -11.78
C LEU A 27 -1.86 -9.30 -10.75
N GLY A 28 -2.06 -10.52 -11.22
CA GLY A 28 -2.32 -11.68 -10.36
C GLY A 28 -3.80 -11.97 -10.09
N GLY A 29 -4.14 -13.24 -9.96
CA GLY A 29 -5.46 -13.70 -9.56
C GLY A 29 -5.86 -13.23 -8.16
N ALA A 30 -7.11 -13.45 -7.77
CA ALA A 30 -7.75 -12.92 -6.55
C ALA A 30 -6.99 -13.19 -5.23
N GLU A 31 -6.14 -14.22 -5.19
CA GLU A 31 -5.23 -14.49 -4.09
C GLU A 31 -3.82 -14.00 -4.44
N GLY A 32 -3.39 -12.92 -3.82
CA GLY A 32 -2.05 -12.36 -3.99
C GLY A 32 -1.95 -11.13 -4.89
N ALA A 33 -3.07 -10.57 -5.32
CA ALA A 33 -3.09 -9.31 -6.06
C ALA A 33 -2.55 -8.15 -5.20
N VAL A 34 -1.74 -7.29 -5.84
CA VAL A 34 -1.27 -6.05 -5.24
C VAL A 34 -2.13 -4.91 -5.77
N SER A 35 -2.76 -4.17 -4.88
CA SER A 35 -3.50 -2.96 -5.21
C SER A 35 -2.59 -1.74 -5.07
N LEU A 36 -2.65 -0.85 -6.05
CA LEU A 36 -1.87 0.39 -6.09
C LEU A 36 -2.81 1.57 -6.27
N GLN A 37 -2.54 2.64 -5.54
CA GLN A 37 -3.24 3.92 -5.68
C GLN A 37 -2.22 5.05 -5.62
N ALA A 38 -2.33 6.03 -6.51
CA ALA A 38 -1.46 7.21 -6.56
C ALA A 38 -2.11 8.32 -7.39
N ASP A 39 -1.60 9.55 -7.28
CA ASP A 39 -2.03 10.66 -8.13
C ASP A 39 -1.42 10.56 -9.54
N LYS A 40 -0.19 10.04 -9.64
CA LYS A 40 0.54 9.89 -10.90
C LYS A 40 1.27 8.56 -10.98
N LEU A 41 1.29 7.96 -12.16
CA LEU A 41 2.03 6.76 -12.49
C LEU A 41 2.84 6.98 -13.77
N ASP A 42 4.14 6.78 -13.69
CA ASP A 42 5.05 6.73 -14.84
C ASP A 42 5.56 5.29 -15.00
N ILE A 43 5.41 4.71 -16.18
CA ILE A 43 5.81 3.33 -16.47
C ILE A 43 6.83 3.31 -17.61
N ASP A 44 7.95 2.63 -17.39
CA ASP A 44 8.89 2.22 -18.44
C ASP A 44 8.71 0.73 -18.70
N ILE A 45 7.99 0.41 -19.79
CA ILE A 45 7.64 -0.97 -20.14
C ILE A 45 8.88 -1.76 -20.52
N LEU A 46 9.86 -1.13 -21.18
CA LEU A 46 11.06 -1.82 -21.65
C LEU A 46 12.03 -2.11 -20.49
N ALA A 47 12.13 -1.20 -19.54
CA ALA A 47 12.94 -1.39 -18.35
C ALA A 47 12.25 -2.29 -17.31
N GLY A 48 10.94 -2.49 -17.38
CA GLY A 48 10.15 -3.20 -16.37
C GLY A 48 10.08 -2.44 -15.05
N GLU A 49 10.03 -1.11 -15.11
CA GLU A 49 10.02 -0.23 -13.95
C GLU A 49 8.82 0.73 -13.98
N ALA A 50 8.36 1.12 -12.83
CA ALA A 50 7.33 2.15 -12.68
C ALA A 50 7.60 3.01 -11.46
N THR A 51 7.12 4.25 -11.50
CA THR A 51 7.17 5.17 -10.37
C THR A 51 5.77 5.73 -10.12
N LEU A 52 5.30 5.60 -8.89
CA LEU A 52 4.09 6.25 -8.41
C LEU A 52 4.44 7.44 -7.54
N THR A 53 3.71 8.53 -7.72
CA THR A 53 3.89 9.75 -6.93
C THR A 53 2.55 10.35 -6.52
N GLY A 54 2.53 10.97 -5.33
CA GLY A 54 1.38 11.65 -4.75
C GLY A 54 0.41 10.68 -4.06
N LYS A 55 0.36 10.70 -2.73
CA LYS A 55 -0.55 9.90 -1.89
C LYS A 55 -0.58 8.42 -2.29
N VAL A 56 0.62 7.83 -2.39
CA VAL A 56 0.76 6.47 -2.86
C VAL A 56 0.36 5.49 -1.76
N VAL A 57 -0.48 4.52 -2.11
CA VAL A 57 -0.86 3.40 -1.25
C VAL A 57 -0.64 2.11 -2.02
N LEU A 58 0.13 1.21 -1.42
CA LEU A 58 0.29 -0.17 -1.89
C LEU A 58 -0.33 -1.10 -0.87
N SER A 59 -1.17 -2.02 -1.30
CA SER A 59 -1.78 -3.01 -0.41
C SER A 59 -1.72 -4.41 -1.01
N LYS A 60 -1.41 -5.38 -0.14
CA LYS A 60 -1.40 -6.79 -0.45
C LYS A 60 -1.82 -7.59 0.78
N GLY A 61 -3.00 -8.20 0.77
CA GLY A 61 -3.55 -8.88 1.95
C GLY A 61 -3.62 -7.91 3.14
N ASP A 62 -2.96 -8.28 4.24
CA ASP A 62 -2.92 -7.49 5.48
C ASP A 62 -1.85 -6.38 5.47
N LEU A 63 -1.02 -6.31 4.42
CA LEU A 63 0.00 -5.27 4.28
C LEU A 63 -0.59 -4.04 3.60
N VAL A 64 -0.42 -2.88 4.21
CA VAL A 64 -0.71 -1.57 3.63
C VAL A 64 0.51 -0.68 3.81
N VAL A 65 1.03 -0.14 2.72
CA VAL A 65 2.17 0.79 2.72
C VAL A 65 1.71 2.11 2.12
N SER A 66 1.94 3.20 2.83
CA SER A 66 1.60 4.56 2.40
C SER A 66 2.81 5.46 2.42
N CYS A 67 3.05 6.19 1.33
CA CYS A 67 4.17 7.13 1.20
C CYS A 67 3.96 8.11 0.04
N PRO A 68 4.78 9.18 -0.07
CA PRO A 68 4.68 10.13 -1.19
C PRO A 68 5.14 9.56 -2.52
N ARG A 69 6.05 8.57 -2.51
CA ARG A 69 6.63 7.98 -3.72
C ARG A 69 6.91 6.50 -3.53
N ILE A 70 6.58 5.70 -4.55
CA ILE A 70 6.96 4.28 -4.66
C ILE A 70 7.59 4.04 -6.02
N ASP A 71 8.77 3.43 -6.02
CA ASP A 71 9.41 2.87 -7.20
C ASP A 71 9.14 1.36 -7.24
N LEU A 72 8.79 0.85 -8.41
CA LEU A 72 8.37 -0.54 -8.62
C LEU A 72 9.25 -1.23 -9.65
N ARG A 73 9.42 -2.54 -9.51
CA ARG A 73 10.02 -3.40 -10.54
C ARG A 73 9.14 -4.60 -10.82
N PHE A 74 9.04 -4.93 -12.09
CA PHE A 74 8.27 -6.03 -12.63
C PHE A 74 9.19 -7.04 -13.31
N ASP A 75 8.81 -8.30 -13.28
CA ASP A 75 9.43 -9.33 -14.10
C ASP A 75 8.84 -9.34 -15.54
N GLN A 76 9.30 -10.27 -16.36
CA GLN A 76 8.87 -10.37 -17.77
C GLN A 76 7.42 -10.85 -17.94
N THR A 77 6.75 -11.34 -16.87
CA THR A 77 5.42 -11.96 -16.93
C THR A 77 4.23 -11.10 -16.51
N PRO A 78 4.19 -9.86 -16.50
CA PRO A 78 4.65 -8.76 -15.66
C PRO A 78 4.12 -8.86 -14.21
N HIS A 79 4.79 -9.60 -13.36
CA HIS A 79 4.52 -9.66 -11.92
C HIS A 79 5.38 -8.64 -11.17
N LEU A 80 4.78 -7.97 -10.22
CA LEU A 80 5.50 -7.08 -9.32
C LEU A 80 6.42 -7.89 -8.41
N THR A 81 7.72 -7.62 -8.48
CA THR A 81 8.73 -8.34 -7.71
C THR A 81 9.32 -7.54 -6.57
N TRP A 82 9.35 -6.21 -6.72
CA TRP A 82 9.99 -5.34 -5.76
C TRP A 82 9.34 -3.96 -5.75
N ALA A 83 9.30 -3.35 -4.57
CA ALA A 83 8.82 -1.99 -4.38
C ALA A 83 9.68 -1.26 -3.36
N ARG A 84 9.89 0.04 -3.56
CA ARG A 84 10.59 0.91 -2.62
C ARG A 84 9.79 2.18 -2.38
N GLY A 85 9.39 2.39 -1.14
CA GLY A 85 8.76 3.62 -0.68
C GLY A 85 9.78 4.58 -0.09
N SER A 86 9.60 5.87 -0.33
CA SER A 86 10.48 6.93 0.18
C SER A 86 9.72 8.21 0.48
N GLY A 87 10.36 9.11 1.23
CA GLY A 87 9.79 10.41 1.60
C GLY A 87 8.95 10.38 2.88
N GLY A 88 9.15 9.40 3.74
CA GLY A 88 8.35 9.15 4.92
C GLY A 88 7.28 8.09 4.64
N VAL A 89 7.46 6.91 5.20
CA VAL A 89 6.65 5.73 4.92
C VAL A 89 5.94 5.29 6.17
N THR A 90 4.67 4.94 6.03
CA THR A 90 3.91 4.19 7.02
C THR A 90 3.58 2.81 6.46
N ALA A 91 3.73 1.78 7.27
CA ALA A 91 3.36 0.41 6.92
C ALA A 91 2.53 -0.22 8.03
N ASP A 92 1.44 -0.84 7.66
CA ASP A 92 0.56 -1.57 8.56
C ASP A 92 0.54 -3.04 8.16
N VAL A 93 0.86 -3.92 9.10
CA VAL A 93 0.84 -5.37 8.92
C VAL A 93 0.24 -6.02 10.17
N ARG A 94 -0.95 -6.62 10.04
CA ARG A 94 -1.61 -7.37 11.12
C ARG A 94 -1.63 -6.67 12.48
N GLY A 95 -2.01 -5.39 12.49
CA GLY A 95 -2.11 -4.57 13.70
C GLY A 95 -0.78 -4.00 14.21
N VAL A 96 0.34 -4.25 13.52
CA VAL A 96 1.62 -3.58 13.74
C VAL A 96 1.68 -2.38 12.81
N HIS A 97 1.80 -1.19 13.38
CA HIS A 97 2.01 0.05 12.64
C HIS A 97 3.49 0.43 12.68
N ALA A 98 4.08 0.68 11.53
CA ALA A 98 5.48 1.03 11.39
C ALA A 98 5.62 2.37 10.66
N GLU A 99 6.55 3.19 11.12
CA GLU A 99 6.94 4.44 10.47
C GLU A 99 8.45 4.43 10.21
N ALA A 100 8.87 4.83 9.02
CA ALA A 100 10.27 4.92 8.64
C ALA A 100 10.48 5.93 7.51
N PRO A 101 11.69 6.47 7.31
CA PRO A 101 12.00 7.31 6.15
C PRO A 101 11.89 6.57 4.84
N SER A 102 12.21 5.28 4.81
CA SER A 102 12.12 4.43 3.62
C SER A 102 11.73 3.00 3.94
N VAL A 103 11.08 2.36 2.99
CA VAL A 103 10.74 0.94 3.04
C VAL A 103 11.12 0.27 1.71
N GLU A 104 11.56 -0.96 1.81
CA GLU A 104 11.80 -1.83 0.67
C GLU A 104 10.99 -3.11 0.84
N VAL A 105 10.22 -3.49 -0.16
CA VAL A 105 9.38 -4.68 -0.14
C VAL A 105 9.87 -5.63 -1.23
N ASP A 106 10.33 -6.80 -0.82
CA ASP A 106 10.62 -7.90 -1.73
C ASP A 106 9.41 -8.82 -1.77
N LEU A 107 8.67 -8.78 -2.87
CA LEU A 107 7.43 -9.55 -3.01
C LEU A 107 7.67 -11.02 -3.36
N VAL A 108 8.85 -11.35 -3.84
CA VAL A 108 9.25 -12.74 -4.10
C VAL A 108 9.57 -13.45 -2.79
N LYS A 109 10.39 -12.82 -1.95
CA LYS A 109 10.73 -13.33 -0.61
C LYS A 109 9.65 -13.05 0.43
N GLN A 110 8.72 -12.16 0.13
CA GLN A 110 7.67 -11.67 1.03
C GLN A 110 8.24 -11.06 2.33
N VAL A 111 9.21 -10.18 2.16
CA VAL A 111 9.90 -9.48 3.23
C VAL A 111 9.79 -7.98 3.04
N LEU A 112 9.59 -7.27 4.14
CA LEU A 112 9.56 -5.81 4.20
C LEU A 112 10.72 -5.33 5.07
N ASP A 113 11.59 -4.50 4.52
CA ASP A 113 12.71 -3.86 5.21
C ASP A 113 12.46 -2.36 5.39
N LEU A 114 12.48 -1.90 6.63
CA LEU A 114 12.36 -0.51 7.03
C LEU A 114 13.72 0.01 7.45
N ARG A 115 14.11 1.20 6.97
CA ARG A 115 15.44 1.77 7.21
C ARG A 115 15.41 3.26 7.51
N GLY A 116 16.45 3.71 8.21
CA GLY A 116 16.69 5.12 8.51
C GLY A 116 16.08 5.63 9.81
N GLY A 117 15.84 4.73 10.74
CA GLY A 117 15.14 5.00 11.99
C GLY A 117 13.68 4.58 11.89
N VAL A 118 13.30 3.57 12.65
CA VAL A 118 11.98 2.92 12.59
C VAL A 118 11.27 3.09 13.91
N LYS A 119 9.99 3.41 13.85
CA LYS A 119 9.08 3.39 14.99
C LYS A 119 7.99 2.35 14.74
N LEU A 120 7.86 1.40 15.66
CA LEU A 120 6.82 0.39 15.64
C LEU A 120 5.86 0.61 16.79
N THR A 121 4.57 0.49 16.53
CA THR A 121 3.53 0.56 17.55
C THR A 121 2.53 -0.59 17.37
N ARG A 122 2.09 -1.16 18.48
CA ARG A 122 1.00 -2.12 18.52
C ARG A 122 0.24 -1.97 19.83
N GLY A 123 -1.00 -1.49 19.78
CA GLY A 123 -1.74 -1.13 20.98
C GLY A 123 -0.99 -0.03 21.77
N THR A 124 -0.66 -0.31 23.03
CA THR A 124 0.13 0.59 23.90
C THR A 124 1.63 0.34 23.85
N SER A 125 2.07 -0.71 23.15
CA SER A 125 3.49 -1.02 22.95
C SER A 125 4.10 -0.11 21.89
N TRP A 126 5.32 0.33 22.12
CA TRP A 126 6.10 1.06 21.14
C TRP A 126 7.57 0.64 21.17
N LEU A 127 8.17 0.58 20.02
CA LEU A 127 9.58 0.26 19.82
C LEU A 127 10.18 1.24 18.82
N THR A 128 11.42 1.65 19.04
CA THR A 128 12.22 2.37 18.06
C THR A 128 13.48 1.56 17.75
N ALA A 129 13.92 1.60 16.51
CA ALA A 129 15.11 0.87 16.06
C ALA A 129 15.79 1.60 14.90
N ASP A 130 17.03 1.25 14.58
CA ASP A 130 17.72 1.77 13.41
C ASP A 130 17.13 1.18 12.12
N SER A 131 16.75 -0.09 12.17
CA SER A 131 16.10 -0.79 11.08
C SER A 131 15.17 -1.89 11.59
N ALA A 132 14.21 -2.27 10.76
CA ALA A 132 13.30 -3.37 11.02
C ALA A 132 13.12 -4.23 9.78
N ARG A 133 13.04 -5.54 9.98
CA ARG A 133 12.65 -6.50 8.94
C ARG A 133 11.39 -7.21 9.40
N ILE A 134 10.40 -7.25 8.52
CA ILE A 134 9.12 -7.92 8.77
C ILE A 134 8.94 -9.03 7.74
N ASP A 135 8.74 -10.24 8.21
CA ASP A 135 8.26 -11.35 7.39
C ASP A 135 6.75 -11.21 7.23
N ILE A 136 6.28 -10.99 6.00
CA ILE A 136 4.88 -10.64 5.73
C ILE A 136 3.94 -11.80 6.06
N PRO A 137 4.20 -13.06 5.66
CA PRO A 137 3.32 -14.18 5.94
C PRO A 137 3.14 -14.48 7.43
N THR A 138 4.23 -14.39 8.21
CA THR A 138 4.24 -14.75 9.64
C THR A 138 4.08 -13.56 10.56
N ALA A 139 4.20 -12.32 10.04
CA ALA A 139 4.29 -11.07 10.80
C ALA A 139 5.43 -11.06 11.86
N LYS A 140 6.47 -11.88 11.63
CA LYS A 140 7.66 -11.90 12.47
C LYS A 140 8.49 -10.65 12.21
N VAL A 141 8.85 -9.95 13.27
CA VAL A 141 9.61 -8.69 13.22
C VAL A 141 10.98 -8.89 13.84
N SER A 142 12.02 -8.46 13.14
CA SER A 142 13.40 -8.40 13.63
C SER A 142 13.87 -6.95 13.61
N LEU A 143 14.41 -6.48 14.72
CA LEU A 143 14.82 -5.09 14.94
C LEU A 143 16.32 -5.02 15.25
N VAL A 144 16.95 -3.92 14.83
CA VAL A 144 18.37 -3.62 15.12
C VAL A 144 18.46 -2.33 15.93
N GLN A 145 19.23 -2.32 17.04
CA GLN A 145 19.39 -1.17 17.93
C GLN A 145 18.07 -0.71 18.55
N VAL A 146 17.45 -1.56 19.36
CA VAL A 146 16.07 -1.39 19.84
C VAL A 146 16.01 -0.62 21.16
N LYS A 147 15.04 0.30 21.23
CA LYS A 147 14.56 0.91 22.47
C LYS A 147 13.03 0.88 22.48
N GLY A 148 12.43 0.72 23.62
CA GLY A 148 10.97 0.77 23.67
C GLY A 148 10.34 0.37 24.98
N SER A 149 9.02 0.27 24.96
CA SER A 149 8.20 -0.13 26.10
C SER A 149 7.12 -1.10 25.63
N ILE A 150 7.07 -2.23 26.30
CA ILE A 150 6.03 -3.23 26.11
C ILE A 150 5.36 -3.42 27.47
N PRO A 151 4.05 -3.20 27.60
CA PRO A 151 3.36 -3.39 28.88
C PRO A 151 3.45 -4.87 29.29
N ALA A 152 3.91 -5.07 30.53
CA ALA A 152 3.91 -6.38 31.14
C ALA A 152 2.59 -6.60 31.88
N LYS A 153 2.09 -7.84 31.87
CA LYS A 153 0.96 -8.21 32.70
C LYS A 153 1.43 -8.19 34.15
N GLY A 154 0.84 -7.33 34.98
CA GLY A 154 1.17 -7.23 36.41
C GLY A 154 0.92 -8.53 37.18
N PRO A 155 1.53 -8.70 38.33
CA PRO A 155 1.27 -9.84 39.21
C PRO A 155 -0.18 -9.91 39.66
#